data_da8eaeb8962200ddc670cfe7957380db
#
_entry.id   da8eaeb8962200ddc670cfe7957380db
#
_cell.length_a   1.000
_cell.length_b   1.000
_cell.length_c   1.000
_cell.angle_alpha   90.00
_cell.angle_beta   90.00
_cell.angle_gamma   90.00
#
_symmetry.space_group_name_H-M   'P 1'
#
loop_
_entity.id
_entity.type
_entity.pdbx_description
1 polymer ?
#
loop_
_entity_poly.entity_id
_entity_poly.type
_entity_poly.pdbx_seq_one_letter_code
_entity_poly.pdbx_strand_id
1 'polypeptide(L)'
;MRILTLIITSLALLAPASALGATEPPFTLFPVVGGAHYTDDFGDGRAGGSHEGNDLLAPCGTPVIAVVPGTVTLDWGSRSGWMVTLKGKSSWYRYIHMDGRDGAKSAIAKGLKDGSRVKAGQIISYVGDTGDASGGPCHLHFELHRGTSVSSPYAYLQKATIVQLDPANPASANTATPQVSLTIKGVVAWTATIGGEGRIIIRPTGISSSDGTKLSRAGTIALRASPTLFPAAAVGRTVTITTTATQMTTALQDIVPLAWTAATVS
;
A
#
# COMPACT_ATOMS: atom_id res chain seq x y z
N MET A 1 19.94 -45.21 68.83
CA MET A 1 18.79 -44.69 68.08
C MET A 1 19.23 -43.40 67.44
N ARG A 2 19.51 -43.43 66.14
CA ARG A 2 19.84 -42.21 65.39
C ARG A 2 18.59 -41.75 64.62
N ILE A 3 18.11 -40.55 64.95
CA ILE A 3 16.96 -39.94 64.31
C ILE A 3 17.47 -39.29 63.05
N LEU A 4 16.96 -39.73 61.86
CA LEU A 4 17.27 -39.20 60.58
C LEU A 4 16.23 -38.13 60.27
N THR A 5 16.64 -36.86 60.30
CA THR A 5 15.76 -35.73 59.98
C THR A 5 15.73 -35.56 58.44
N LEU A 6 14.57 -35.79 57.86
CA LEU A 6 14.32 -35.64 56.43
C LEU A 6 13.98 -34.15 56.14
N ILE A 7 14.86 -33.41 55.46
CA ILE A 7 14.61 -32.03 54.98
C ILE A 7 13.93 -32.15 53.63
N ILE A 8 12.65 -31.81 53.57
CA ILE A 8 11.89 -31.68 52.32
C ILE A 8 12.09 -30.25 51.80
N THR A 9 12.94 -30.10 50.81
CA THR A 9 13.07 -28.84 50.05
C THR A 9 11.93 -28.73 49.05
N SER A 10 10.97 -27.85 49.32
CA SER A 10 9.89 -27.49 48.37
C SER A 10 10.46 -26.68 47.22
N LEU A 11 10.59 -27.28 46.05
CA LEU A 11 10.91 -26.57 44.80
C LEU A 11 9.64 -25.85 44.31
N ALA A 12 9.55 -24.57 44.57
CA ALA A 12 8.48 -23.75 44.01
C ALA A 12 8.71 -23.59 42.51
N LEU A 13 7.85 -24.25 41.71
CA LEU A 13 7.81 -24.10 40.28
C LEU A 13 7.26 -22.67 39.98
N LEU A 14 8.15 -21.73 39.69
CA LEU A 14 7.70 -20.44 39.10
C LEU A 14 7.15 -20.73 37.71
N ALA A 15 5.83 -20.74 37.58
CA ALA A 15 5.16 -20.67 36.28
C ALA A 15 5.57 -19.37 35.58
N PRO A 16 5.97 -19.41 34.31
CA PRO A 16 6.24 -18.18 33.59
C PRO A 16 4.97 -17.33 33.58
N ALA A 17 5.09 -16.08 34.04
CA ALA A 17 4.02 -15.08 33.90
C ALA A 17 3.66 -14.98 32.41
N SER A 18 2.45 -15.40 32.08
CA SER A 18 1.90 -15.21 30.74
C SER A 18 2.00 -13.71 30.43
N ALA A 19 2.87 -13.35 29.50
CA ALA A 19 2.92 -12.01 28.95
C ALA A 19 1.49 -11.65 28.55
N LEU A 20 0.94 -10.60 29.13
CA LEU A 20 -0.34 -10.02 28.71
C LEU A 20 -0.19 -9.74 27.20
N GLY A 21 -0.90 -10.53 26.39
CA GLY A 21 -0.72 -10.58 24.95
C GLY A 21 -0.96 -9.20 24.36
N ALA A 22 0.09 -8.63 23.78
CA ALA A 22 -0.09 -7.61 22.77
C ALA A 22 -1.04 -8.21 21.73
N THR A 23 -2.22 -7.60 21.58
CA THR A 23 -3.17 -8.06 20.57
C THR A 23 -2.49 -7.94 19.22
N GLU A 24 -2.35 -9.06 18.51
CA GLU A 24 -1.81 -9.09 17.16
C GLU A 24 -2.45 -7.99 16.31
N PRO A 25 -1.66 -7.26 15.50
CA PRO A 25 -2.21 -6.23 14.64
C PRO A 25 -3.24 -6.87 13.69
N PRO A 26 -4.32 -6.17 13.34
CA PRO A 26 -5.38 -6.73 12.49
C PRO A 26 -4.84 -7.12 11.12
N PHE A 27 -3.80 -6.44 10.64
CA PHE A 27 -3.07 -6.76 9.42
C PHE A 27 -1.65 -6.19 9.48
N THR A 28 -0.77 -6.72 8.63
CA THR A 28 0.66 -6.32 8.53
C THR A 28 1.08 -5.97 7.10
N LEU A 29 0.23 -6.23 6.10
CA LEU A 29 0.50 -5.90 4.70
C LEU A 29 -0.28 -4.64 4.30
N PHE A 30 0.36 -3.75 3.54
CA PHE A 30 -0.30 -2.59 2.96
C PHE A 30 -1.19 -3.05 1.79
N PRO A 31 -2.46 -2.62 1.70
CA PRO A 31 -3.41 -3.21 0.76
C PRO A 31 -3.14 -2.90 -0.71
N VAL A 32 -2.42 -1.81 -1.02
CA VAL A 32 -2.09 -1.40 -2.40
C VAL A 32 -0.64 -1.77 -2.70
N VAL A 33 -0.42 -2.50 -3.77
CA VAL A 33 0.92 -2.86 -4.23
C VAL A 33 1.69 -1.60 -4.62
N GLY A 34 2.94 -1.48 -4.16
CA GLY A 34 3.77 -0.30 -4.40
C GLY A 34 3.45 0.89 -3.49
N GLY A 35 2.42 0.79 -2.65
CA GLY A 35 2.01 1.86 -1.74
C GLY A 35 0.98 2.81 -2.35
N ALA A 36 0.58 3.82 -1.59
CA ALA A 36 -0.39 4.85 -1.98
C ALA A 36 -0.08 6.17 -1.26
N HIS A 37 -0.70 7.26 -1.72
CA HIS A 37 -0.75 8.51 -0.96
C HIS A 37 -2.04 8.53 -0.13
N TYR A 38 -1.94 8.84 1.17
CA TYR A 38 -3.09 8.89 2.08
C TYR A 38 -2.81 9.78 3.29
N THR A 39 -3.87 10.23 3.93
CA THR A 39 -3.85 11.00 5.18
C THR A 39 -4.72 10.30 6.22
N ASP A 40 -4.76 10.80 7.45
CA ASP A 40 -5.72 10.34 8.45
C ASP A 40 -7.05 11.04 8.22
N ASP A 41 -7.84 10.48 7.32
CA ASP A 41 -9.16 10.99 6.92
C ASP A 41 -10.32 10.13 7.44
N PHE A 42 -10.02 9.16 8.33
CA PHE A 42 -11.04 8.39 9.03
C PHE A 42 -11.88 9.30 9.94
N GLY A 43 -13.19 9.21 9.81
CA GLY A 43 -14.12 10.04 10.61
C GLY A 43 -14.46 11.39 9.99
N ASP A 44 -13.82 11.79 8.91
CA ASP A 44 -14.14 13.02 8.20
C ASP A 44 -15.59 13.04 7.74
N GLY A 45 -16.21 14.24 7.77
CA GLY A 45 -17.59 14.42 7.33
C GLY A 45 -17.74 14.16 5.82
N ARG A 46 -18.70 13.32 5.45
CA ARG A 46 -19.06 13.01 4.07
C ARG A 46 -20.54 13.27 3.84
N ALA A 47 -20.97 13.46 2.60
CA ALA A 47 -22.39 13.70 2.26
C ALA A 47 -23.34 12.58 2.76
N GLY A 48 -22.84 11.37 3.03
CA GLY A 48 -23.61 10.23 3.52
C GLY A 48 -23.33 9.83 4.96
N GLY A 49 -22.60 10.64 5.75
CA GLY A 49 -22.21 10.32 7.12
C GLY A 49 -20.75 10.59 7.41
N SER A 50 -20.13 9.78 8.24
CA SER A 50 -18.71 9.82 8.57
C SER A 50 -17.92 8.91 7.63
N HIS A 51 -16.67 9.25 7.34
CA HIS A 51 -15.75 8.43 6.56
C HIS A 51 -15.34 7.17 7.33
N GLU A 52 -15.71 6.01 6.83
CA GLU A 52 -15.56 4.73 7.54
C GLU A 52 -14.23 4.01 7.25
N GLY A 53 -13.32 4.63 6.49
CA GLY A 53 -12.04 4.07 6.10
C GLY A 53 -10.96 5.12 5.92
N ASN A 54 -9.92 4.75 5.16
CA ASN A 54 -8.94 5.69 4.61
C ASN A 54 -8.95 5.58 3.08
N ASP A 55 -8.85 6.75 2.42
CA ASP A 55 -8.73 6.84 0.96
C ASP A 55 -7.25 6.75 0.56
N LEU A 56 -6.88 5.65 -0.08
CA LEU A 56 -5.52 5.33 -0.50
C LEU A 56 -5.37 5.66 -1.99
N LEU A 57 -4.90 6.85 -2.32
CA LEU A 57 -4.77 7.33 -3.69
C LEU A 57 -3.62 6.61 -4.40
N ALA A 58 -3.95 5.93 -5.49
CA ALA A 58 -3.00 5.25 -6.36
C ALA A 58 -3.54 5.23 -7.80
N PRO A 59 -2.71 4.98 -8.81
CA PRO A 59 -3.19 4.91 -10.20
C PRO A 59 -4.30 3.89 -10.37
N CYS A 60 -5.23 4.20 -11.28
CA CYS A 60 -6.24 3.23 -11.70
C CYS A 60 -5.56 1.95 -12.20
N GLY A 61 -6.09 0.79 -11.81
CA GLY A 61 -5.55 -0.51 -12.19
C GLY A 61 -4.36 -0.97 -11.34
N THR A 62 -3.92 -0.19 -10.34
CA THR A 62 -2.90 -0.67 -9.38
C THR A 62 -3.43 -1.90 -8.63
N PRO A 63 -2.66 -3.00 -8.56
CA PRO A 63 -3.12 -4.20 -7.87
C PRO A 63 -3.37 -3.96 -6.38
N VAL A 64 -4.46 -4.56 -5.91
CA VAL A 64 -4.88 -4.56 -4.50
C VAL A 64 -4.80 -5.97 -3.96
N ILE A 65 -4.24 -6.14 -2.77
CA ILE A 65 -3.96 -7.45 -2.17
C ILE A 65 -4.80 -7.70 -0.91
N ALA A 66 -5.03 -8.97 -0.64
CA ALA A 66 -5.59 -9.41 0.64
C ALA A 66 -4.58 -9.13 1.76
N VAL A 67 -4.96 -8.28 2.74
CA VAL A 67 -4.07 -7.91 3.86
C VAL A 67 -3.89 -9.04 4.87
N VAL A 68 -4.78 -10.03 4.87
CA VAL A 68 -4.74 -11.25 5.69
C VAL A 68 -5.26 -12.44 4.87
N PRO A 69 -5.00 -13.70 5.27
CA PRO A 69 -5.69 -14.83 4.70
C PRO A 69 -7.17 -14.83 5.11
N GLY A 70 -8.05 -15.23 4.19
CA GLY A 70 -9.49 -15.21 4.47
C GLY A 70 -10.35 -15.69 3.31
N THR A 71 -11.62 -15.34 3.38
CA THR A 71 -12.62 -15.62 2.35
C THR A 71 -13.15 -14.31 1.80
N VAL A 72 -13.25 -14.18 0.48
CA VAL A 72 -13.74 -12.97 -0.18
C VAL A 72 -15.20 -13.11 -0.59
N THR A 73 -15.92 -11.98 -0.52
CA THR A 73 -17.22 -11.76 -1.14
C THR A 73 -17.10 -10.59 -2.10
N LEU A 74 -17.69 -10.71 -3.27
CA LEU A 74 -17.65 -9.73 -4.35
C LEU A 74 -19.01 -9.06 -4.48
N ASP A 75 -19.04 -7.73 -4.55
CA ASP A 75 -20.30 -7.01 -4.58
C ASP A 75 -20.20 -5.74 -5.42
N TRP A 76 -21.37 -5.19 -5.76
CA TRP A 76 -21.54 -3.93 -6.46
C TRP A 76 -22.62 -3.09 -5.79
N GLY A 77 -22.31 -1.84 -5.53
CA GLY A 77 -23.28 -0.86 -5.02
C GLY A 77 -23.16 0.49 -5.73
N SER A 78 -24.24 1.26 -5.76
CA SER A 78 -24.24 2.58 -6.40
C SER A 78 -23.26 3.55 -5.75
N ARG A 79 -23.01 3.44 -4.44
CA ARG A 79 -22.02 4.23 -3.71
C ARG A 79 -20.65 3.59 -3.72
N SER A 80 -20.56 2.32 -3.38
CA SER A 80 -19.27 1.61 -3.29
C SER A 80 -18.63 1.31 -4.64
N GLY A 81 -19.40 1.30 -5.74
CA GLY A 81 -18.92 0.70 -6.97
C GLY A 81 -18.64 -0.79 -6.79
N TRP A 82 -17.65 -1.31 -7.50
CA TRP A 82 -17.13 -2.66 -7.28
C TRP A 82 -16.41 -2.73 -5.95
N MET A 83 -16.72 -3.76 -5.18
CA MET A 83 -16.25 -3.94 -3.82
C MET A 83 -15.85 -5.38 -3.56
N VAL A 84 -14.78 -5.56 -2.80
CA VAL A 84 -14.38 -6.85 -2.23
C VAL A 84 -14.46 -6.75 -0.71
N THR A 85 -15.20 -7.67 -0.08
CA THR A 85 -15.16 -7.87 1.37
C THR A 85 -14.30 -9.06 1.68
N LEU A 86 -13.25 -8.89 2.50
CA LEU A 86 -12.37 -9.95 2.97
C LEU A 86 -12.68 -10.28 4.42
N LYS A 87 -13.15 -11.49 4.70
CA LYS A 87 -13.39 -11.98 6.05
C LYS A 87 -12.17 -12.77 6.53
N GLY A 88 -11.39 -12.17 7.42
CA GLY A 88 -10.27 -12.81 8.12
C GLY A 88 -10.72 -13.54 9.40
N LYS A 89 -9.76 -13.93 10.24
CA LYS A 89 -10.00 -14.67 11.49
C LYS A 89 -10.68 -13.84 12.58
N SER A 90 -10.21 -12.59 12.78
CA SER A 90 -10.65 -11.72 13.90
C SER A 90 -11.17 -10.36 13.43
N SER A 91 -11.00 -10.03 12.16
CA SER A 91 -11.40 -8.79 11.54
C SER A 91 -11.87 -9.05 10.12
N TRP A 92 -12.63 -8.12 9.57
CA TRP A 92 -12.99 -8.14 8.17
C TRP A 92 -12.76 -6.75 7.57
N TYR A 93 -12.61 -6.71 6.24
CA TYR A 93 -12.13 -5.53 5.53
C TYR A 93 -12.99 -5.29 4.30
N ARG A 94 -13.23 -4.04 3.95
CA ARG A 94 -13.79 -3.65 2.66
C ARG A 94 -12.74 -2.96 1.82
N TYR A 95 -12.74 -3.30 0.56
CA TYR A 95 -11.94 -2.73 -0.52
C TYR A 95 -12.94 -2.17 -1.53
N ILE A 96 -13.05 -0.85 -1.62
CA ILE A 96 -14.15 -0.14 -2.28
C ILE A 96 -13.59 0.70 -3.42
N HIS A 97 -14.43 1.06 -4.41
CA HIS A 97 -14.11 1.81 -5.62
C HIS A 97 -13.14 1.10 -6.57
N MET A 98 -13.26 -0.22 -6.69
CA MET A 98 -12.40 -0.98 -7.59
C MET A 98 -12.55 -0.57 -9.05
N ASP A 99 -11.53 -0.87 -9.87
CA ASP A 99 -11.48 -0.56 -11.31
C ASP A 99 -12.73 -1.08 -12.03
N GLY A 100 -13.39 -0.23 -12.79
CA GLY A 100 -14.62 -0.54 -13.53
C GLY A 100 -14.50 -0.40 -15.04
N ARG A 101 -13.29 -0.17 -15.59
CA ARG A 101 -13.06 0.09 -17.02
C ARG A 101 -13.60 -1.02 -17.93
N ASP A 102 -13.57 -2.27 -17.47
CA ASP A 102 -14.18 -3.44 -18.14
C ASP A 102 -15.11 -4.21 -17.18
N GLY A 103 -15.87 -3.47 -16.37
CA GLY A 103 -16.77 -4.03 -15.36
C GLY A 103 -16.03 -4.94 -14.38
N ALA A 104 -16.65 -6.06 -14.00
CA ALA A 104 -16.05 -7.03 -13.06
C ALA A 104 -14.70 -7.58 -13.52
N LYS A 105 -14.41 -7.62 -14.83
CA LYS A 105 -13.16 -8.18 -15.36
C LYS A 105 -11.95 -7.32 -14.99
N SER A 106 -12.09 -6.01 -14.92
CA SER A 106 -11.04 -5.10 -14.47
C SER A 106 -11.04 -4.89 -12.95
N ALA A 107 -12.22 -5.01 -12.30
CA ALA A 107 -12.37 -4.82 -10.87
C ALA A 107 -11.79 -5.97 -10.05
N ILE A 108 -12.03 -7.21 -10.48
CA ILE A 108 -11.78 -8.42 -9.69
C ILE A 108 -10.64 -9.22 -10.30
N ALA A 109 -9.73 -9.70 -9.46
CA ALA A 109 -8.64 -10.54 -9.92
C ALA A 109 -9.14 -11.83 -10.58
N LYS A 110 -8.51 -12.20 -11.72
CA LYS A 110 -8.92 -13.35 -12.53
C LYS A 110 -9.03 -14.62 -11.69
N GLY A 111 -10.16 -15.28 -11.82
CA GLY A 111 -10.45 -16.57 -11.15
C GLY A 111 -11.02 -16.43 -9.75
N LEU A 112 -11.12 -15.23 -9.16
CA LEU A 112 -11.84 -15.02 -7.91
C LEU A 112 -13.35 -15.00 -8.13
N LYS A 113 -14.07 -15.57 -7.19
CA LYS A 113 -15.53 -15.60 -7.08
C LYS A 113 -15.95 -15.54 -5.61
N ASP A 114 -17.21 -15.30 -5.37
CA ASP A 114 -17.76 -15.36 -4.01
C ASP A 114 -17.38 -16.67 -3.31
N GLY A 115 -16.97 -16.54 -2.06
CA GLY A 115 -16.51 -17.65 -1.23
C GLY A 115 -15.08 -18.13 -1.54
N SER A 116 -14.36 -17.51 -2.48
CA SER A 116 -12.97 -17.85 -2.75
C SER A 116 -12.11 -17.62 -1.52
N ARG A 117 -11.28 -18.61 -1.18
CA ARG A 117 -10.24 -18.47 -0.16
C ARG A 117 -9.01 -17.82 -0.75
N VAL A 118 -8.45 -16.84 -0.06
CA VAL A 118 -7.25 -16.11 -0.47
C VAL A 118 -6.18 -16.18 0.62
N LYS A 119 -4.92 -16.09 0.19
CA LYS A 119 -3.77 -15.94 1.08
C LYS A 119 -3.47 -14.46 1.29
N ALA A 120 -2.83 -14.11 2.41
CA ALA A 120 -2.24 -12.78 2.57
C ALA A 120 -1.27 -12.50 1.41
N GLY A 121 -1.32 -11.28 0.87
CA GLY A 121 -0.51 -10.89 -0.29
C GLY A 121 -1.07 -11.30 -1.66
N GLN A 122 -2.13 -12.10 -1.71
CA GLN A 122 -2.76 -12.46 -2.98
C GLN A 122 -3.50 -11.27 -3.59
N ILE A 123 -3.31 -11.00 -4.88
CA ILE A 123 -4.07 -9.98 -5.61
C ILE A 123 -5.55 -10.38 -5.62
N ILE A 124 -6.41 -9.46 -5.21
CA ILE A 124 -7.87 -9.68 -5.13
C ILE A 124 -8.66 -8.71 -6.02
N SER A 125 -8.12 -7.53 -6.28
CA SER A 125 -8.78 -6.49 -7.07
C SER A 125 -7.76 -5.47 -7.59
N TYR A 126 -8.26 -4.38 -8.16
CA TYR A 126 -7.46 -3.29 -8.71
C TYR A 126 -8.08 -1.95 -8.34
N VAL A 127 -7.23 -0.94 -8.03
CA VAL A 127 -7.64 0.42 -7.70
C VAL A 127 -8.43 1.04 -8.84
N GLY A 128 -9.53 1.72 -8.52
CA GLY A 128 -10.36 2.42 -9.49
C GLY A 128 -11.04 3.66 -8.94
N ASP A 129 -12.16 4.00 -9.54
CA ASP A 129 -12.99 5.17 -9.22
C ASP A 129 -14.49 4.86 -9.34
N THR A 130 -14.89 3.57 -9.24
CA THR A 130 -16.30 3.21 -9.41
C THR A 130 -17.17 3.66 -8.23
N GLY A 131 -18.48 3.70 -8.44
CA GLY A 131 -19.43 4.18 -7.44
C GLY A 131 -19.49 5.71 -7.36
N ASP A 132 -19.57 6.26 -6.17
CA ASP A 132 -19.63 7.72 -5.94
C ASP A 132 -18.25 8.40 -6.08
N ALA A 133 -17.17 7.63 -6.26
CA ALA A 133 -15.84 8.11 -6.63
C ALA A 133 -15.71 8.43 -8.14
N SER A 134 -16.72 8.11 -8.95
CA SER A 134 -16.64 8.19 -10.41
C SER A 134 -16.31 9.60 -10.92
N GLY A 135 -15.28 9.66 -11.79
CA GLY A 135 -14.77 10.90 -12.34
C GLY A 135 -13.81 11.66 -11.42
N GLY A 136 -13.55 11.16 -10.23
CA GLY A 136 -12.54 11.64 -9.30
C GLY A 136 -11.18 10.94 -9.47
N PRO A 137 -10.21 11.27 -8.61
CA PRO A 137 -8.95 10.53 -8.54
C PRO A 137 -9.18 9.08 -8.16
N CYS A 138 -8.52 8.15 -8.87
CA CYS A 138 -8.55 6.75 -8.49
C CYS A 138 -7.94 6.55 -7.09
N HIS A 139 -8.63 5.77 -6.27
CA HIS A 139 -8.20 5.42 -4.93
C HIS A 139 -8.82 4.09 -4.50
N LEU A 140 -8.22 3.47 -3.51
CA LEU A 140 -8.83 2.41 -2.73
C LEU A 140 -9.41 3.05 -1.46
N HIS A 141 -10.70 3.04 -1.27
CA HIS A 141 -11.28 3.25 0.05
C HIS A 141 -11.18 1.95 0.85
N PHE A 142 -10.42 1.97 1.96
CA PHE A 142 -10.08 0.79 2.74
C PHE A 142 -10.64 0.86 4.15
N GLU A 143 -11.51 -0.09 4.51
CA GLU A 143 -12.14 -0.17 5.83
C GLU A 143 -11.61 -1.35 6.64
N LEU A 144 -11.49 -1.14 7.95
CA LEU A 144 -11.19 -2.15 8.97
C LEU A 144 -12.39 -2.31 9.90
N HIS A 145 -12.92 -3.51 9.98
CA HIS A 145 -14.05 -3.84 10.85
C HIS A 145 -13.70 -4.92 11.88
N ARG A 146 -14.21 -4.75 13.09
CA ARG A 146 -14.13 -5.72 14.19
C ARG A 146 -15.52 -5.99 14.75
N GLY A 147 -16.03 -7.20 14.51
CA GLY A 147 -17.44 -7.48 14.77
C GLY A 147 -18.33 -6.57 13.94
N THR A 148 -19.18 -5.76 14.60
CA THR A 148 -20.07 -4.77 13.97
C THR A 148 -19.49 -3.37 13.95
N SER A 149 -18.32 -3.14 14.55
CA SER A 149 -17.72 -1.80 14.66
C SER A 149 -16.70 -1.57 13.57
N VAL A 150 -16.74 -0.36 12.97
CA VAL A 150 -15.67 0.14 12.10
C VAL A 150 -14.59 0.79 12.96
N SER A 151 -13.33 0.71 12.51
CA SER A 151 -12.17 1.24 13.22
C SER A 151 -11.21 1.88 12.23
N SER A 152 -10.53 2.96 12.63
CA SER A 152 -9.51 3.57 11.79
C SER A 152 -8.41 2.57 11.42
N PRO A 153 -8.13 2.35 10.14
CA PRO A 153 -6.99 1.54 9.71
C PRO A 153 -5.66 2.32 9.73
N TYR A 154 -5.68 3.66 9.85
CA TYR A 154 -4.56 4.55 9.63
C TYR A 154 -3.26 4.16 10.36
N ALA A 155 -3.32 3.96 11.69
CA ALA A 155 -2.15 3.61 12.48
C ALA A 155 -1.53 2.25 12.10
N TYR A 156 -2.31 1.35 11.51
CA TYR A 156 -1.84 0.06 10.99
C TYR A 156 -1.26 0.21 9.59
N LEU A 157 -1.88 1.03 8.73
CA LEU A 157 -1.38 1.36 7.40
C LEU A 157 0.03 1.95 7.45
N GLN A 158 0.29 2.85 8.43
CA GLN A 158 1.62 3.46 8.62
C GLN A 158 2.72 2.43 8.94
N LYS A 159 2.38 1.30 9.53
CA LYS A 159 3.29 0.23 9.94
C LYS A 159 3.31 -0.97 9.00
N ALA A 160 2.38 -0.99 8.05
CA ALA A 160 2.20 -2.13 7.15
C ALA A 160 3.35 -2.23 6.14
N THR A 161 3.76 -3.45 5.85
CA THR A 161 4.76 -3.74 4.82
C THR A 161 4.16 -3.50 3.43
N ILE A 162 4.77 -2.61 2.68
CA ILE A 162 4.42 -2.39 1.27
C ILE A 162 4.99 -3.53 0.45
N VAL A 163 4.09 -4.24 -0.23
CA VAL A 163 4.44 -5.37 -1.10
C VAL A 163 4.64 -4.87 -2.52
N GLN A 164 5.60 -5.46 -3.22
CA GLN A 164 5.87 -5.18 -4.63
C GLN A 164 5.49 -6.40 -5.47
N LEU A 165 5.11 -6.19 -6.75
CA LEU A 165 4.92 -7.30 -7.66
C LEU A 165 6.27 -7.92 -8.02
N ASP A 166 6.31 -9.25 -8.04
CA ASP A 166 7.42 -9.97 -8.65
C ASP A 166 7.29 -9.87 -10.18
N PRO A 167 8.23 -9.26 -10.89
CA PRO A 167 8.14 -9.14 -12.35
C PRO A 167 8.18 -10.50 -13.07
N ALA A 168 8.76 -11.53 -12.46
CA ALA A 168 8.75 -12.89 -13.00
C ALA A 168 7.41 -13.61 -12.74
N ASN A 169 6.63 -13.14 -11.76
CA ASN A 169 5.31 -13.68 -11.44
C ASN A 169 4.35 -12.56 -10.98
N PRO A 170 3.78 -11.79 -11.92
CA PRO A 170 2.94 -10.64 -11.59
C PRO A 170 1.64 -11.01 -10.84
N ALA A 171 1.29 -12.29 -10.79
CA ALA A 171 0.13 -12.78 -10.02
C ALA A 171 0.47 -13.03 -8.53
N SER A 172 1.75 -12.95 -8.14
CA SER A 172 2.17 -13.08 -6.75
C SER A 172 2.80 -11.78 -6.26
N ALA A 173 2.39 -11.34 -5.09
CA ALA A 173 3.05 -10.25 -4.41
C ALA A 173 4.27 -10.81 -3.65
N ASN A 174 5.46 -10.26 -3.90
CA ASN A 174 6.70 -10.68 -3.25
C ASN A 174 7.34 -9.50 -2.49
N THR A 175 7.90 -9.78 -1.32
CA THR A 175 8.62 -8.78 -0.51
C THR A 175 10.05 -8.53 -0.96
N ALA A 176 10.61 -9.38 -1.83
CA ALA A 176 11.99 -9.33 -2.30
C ALA A 176 12.06 -9.02 -3.81
N THR A 177 11.64 -7.82 -4.22
CA THR A 177 11.72 -7.43 -5.63
C THR A 177 13.09 -6.85 -5.94
N PRO A 178 13.70 -7.23 -7.09
CA PRO A 178 14.95 -6.63 -7.54
C PRO A 178 14.80 -5.10 -7.67
N GLN A 179 15.75 -4.38 -7.09
CA GLN A 179 15.83 -2.93 -7.23
C GLN A 179 16.57 -2.58 -8.51
N VAL A 180 16.03 -1.68 -9.30
CA VAL A 180 16.72 -1.08 -10.45
C VAL A 180 17.00 0.40 -10.17
N SER A 181 18.16 0.87 -10.60
CA SER A 181 18.44 2.30 -10.56
C SER A 181 17.81 2.98 -11.76
N LEU A 182 17.02 4.01 -11.51
CA LEU A 182 16.48 4.89 -12.55
C LEU A 182 17.27 6.19 -12.60
N THR A 183 17.53 6.61 -13.81
CA THR A 183 18.07 7.94 -14.12
C THR A 183 16.99 8.76 -14.81
N ILE A 184 16.55 9.84 -14.16
CA ILE A 184 15.50 10.75 -14.65
C ILE A 184 16.17 12.07 -14.99
N LYS A 185 16.12 12.47 -16.26
CA LYS A 185 16.52 13.82 -16.71
C LYS A 185 15.26 14.67 -16.90
N GLY A 186 15.30 15.90 -16.43
CA GLY A 186 14.16 16.80 -16.60
C GLY A 186 14.33 18.13 -15.90
N VAL A 187 13.28 18.95 -15.97
CA VAL A 187 13.24 20.27 -15.36
C VAL A 187 12.46 20.20 -14.04
N VAL A 188 13.04 20.67 -12.97
CA VAL A 188 12.37 20.76 -11.67
C VAL A 188 11.21 21.74 -11.76
N ALA A 189 10.00 21.26 -11.56
CA ALA A 189 8.78 22.07 -11.59
C ALA A 189 8.41 22.62 -10.21
N TRP A 190 8.78 21.89 -9.14
CA TRP A 190 8.41 22.26 -7.80
C TRP A 190 9.21 21.45 -6.75
N THR A 191 9.48 22.07 -5.59
CA THR A 191 10.02 21.40 -4.42
C THR A 191 9.31 21.90 -3.16
N ALA A 192 9.09 21.03 -2.19
CA ALA A 192 8.57 21.39 -0.87
C ALA A 192 8.95 20.35 0.19
N THR A 193 8.83 20.77 1.46
CA THR A 193 8.89 19.87 2.60
C THR A 193 7.47 19.74 3.18
N ILE A 194 6.96 18.52 3.25
CA ILE A 194 5.62 18.20 3.75
C ILE A 194 5.78 17.17 4.86
N GLY A 195 5.34 17.49 6.07
CA GLY A 195 5.44 16.56 7.21
C GLY A 195 6.89 16.13 7.52
N GLY A 196 7.89 16.99 7.24
CA GLY A 196 9.31 16.67 7.42
C GLY A 196 9.96 15.91 6.26
N GLU A 197 9.18 15.44 5.29
CA GLU A 197 9.68 14.80 4.06
C GLU A 197 9.77 15.79 2.91
N GLY A 198 10.89 15.74 2.18
CA GLY A 198 11.04 16.50 0.94
C GLY A 198 10.29 15.86 -0.23
N ARG A 199 9.83 16.72 -1.12
CA ARG A 199 9.19 16.35 -2.40
C ARG A 199 9.84 17.15 -3.52
N ILE A 200 10.13 16.47 -4.63
CA ILE A 200 10.59 17.09 -5.86
C ILE A 200 9.60 16.69 -6.97
N ILE A 201 9.05 17.65 -7.68
CA ILE A 201 8.26 17.42 -8.89
C ILE A 201 9.12 17.81 -10.08
N ILE A 202 9.26 16.91 -11.05
CA ILE A 202 10.08 17.08 -12.24
C ILE A 202 9.22 16.86 -13.49
N ARG A 203 9.45 17.68 -14.54
CA ARG A 203 8.99 17.40 -15.92
C ARG A 203 10.09 16.61 -16.62
N PRO A 204 9.91 15.31 -16.84
CA PRO A 204 10.97 14.47 -17.40
C PRO A 204 11.16 14.80 -18.88
N THR A 205 12.43 14.82 -19.30
CA THR A 205 12.84 14.86 -20.70
C THR A 205 13.41 13.52 -21.15
N GLY A 206 13.75 12.63 -20.22
CA GLY A 206 14.20 11.27 -20.46
C GLY A 206 14.27 10.47 -19.18
N ILE A 207 13.93 9.19 -19.27
CA ILE A 207 14.01 8.23 -18.18
C ILE A 207 14.70 6.98 -18.74
N SER A 208 15.69 6.47 -18.02
CA SER A 208 16.36 5.20 -18.31
C SER A 208 16.56 4.40 -17.02
N SER A 209 16.51 3.09 -17.13
CA SER A 209 16.81 2.20 -16.01
C SER A 209 18.14 1.46 -16.23
N SER A 210 18.71 0.95 -15.13
CA SER A 210 19.96 0.21 -15.15
C SER A 210 19.86 -1.13 -15.89
N ASP A 211 18.65 -1.64 -16.12
CA ASP A 211 18.40 -2.85 -16.92
C ASP A 211 18.24 -2.56 -18.43
N GLY A 212 18.44 -1.31 -18.84
CA GLY A 212 18.36 -0.88 -20.24
C GLY A 212 16.96 -0.50 -20.72
N THR A 213 15.95 -0.60 -19.88
CA THR A 213 14.58 -0.19 -20.24
C THR A 213 14.52 1.32 -20.43
N LYS A 214 14.04 1.76 -21.59
CA LYS A 214 13.75 3.16 -21.87
C LYS A 214 12.29 3.44 -21.58
N LEU A 215 12.05 4.47 -20.78
CA LEU A 215 10.71 4.86 -20.36
C LEU A 215 10.37 6.21 -20.98
N SER A 216 9.17 6.31 -21.51
CA SER A 216 8.62 7.57 -21.97
C SER A 216 7.41 7.90 -21.13
N ARG A 217 7.36 9.13 -20.60
CA ARG A 217 6.21 9.60 -19.82
C ARG A 217 5.87 11.04 -20.20
N ALA A 218 4.61 11.29 -20.48
CA ALA A 218 4.05 12.63 -20.50
C ALA A 218 3.69 13.09 -19.09
N GLY A 219 3.79 14.40 -18.82
CA GLY A 219 3.42 14.99 -17.54
C GLY A 219 4.56 15.12 -16.54
N THR A 220 4.24 15.18 -15.27
CA THR A 220 5.18 15.38 -14.17
C THR A 220 5.40 14.11 -13.37
N ILE A 221 6.58 13.99 -12.77
CA ILE A 221 6.95 12.93 -11.84
C ILE A 221 7.17 13.55 -10.47
N ALA A 222 6.52 13.03 -9.44
CA ALA A 222 6.76 13.39 -8.05
C ALA A 222 7.67 12.36 -7.38
N LEU A 223 8.72 12.81 -6.72
CA LEU A 223 9.69 11.98 -6.02
C LEU A 223 9.75 12.40 -4.55
N ARG A 224 9.94 11.44 -3.66
CA ARG A 224 10.44 11.74 -2.30
C ARG A 224 11.90 12.13 -2.40
N ALA A 225 12.34 13.06 -1.55
CA ALA A 225 13.73 13.47 -1.52
C ALA A 225 14.11 13.97 -0.13
N SER A 226 15.38 13.83 0.26
CA SER A 226 15.87 14.59 1.41
C SER A 226 15.81 16.09 1.09
N PRO A 227 15.35 16.96 1.99
CA PRO A 227 15.43 18.42 1.81
C PRO A 227 16.84 18.93 1.50
N THR A 228 17.87 18.19 1.88
CA THR A 228 19.28 18.51 1.59
C THR A 228 19.60 18.51 0.09
N LEU A 229 18.77 17.86 -0.74
CA LEU A 229 18.92 17.85 -2.21
C LEU A 229 18.29 19.07 -2.89
N PHE A 230 17.50 19.89 -2.18
CA PHE A 230 16.78 21.03 -2.77
C PHE A 230 17.69 22.11 -3.37
N PRO A 231 18.87 22.45 -2.84
CA PRO A 231 19.75 23.41 -3.50
C PRO A 231 20.16 22.97 -4.91
N ALA A 232 20.40 21.67 -5.11
CA ALA A 232 20.68 21.10 -6.44
C ALA A 232 19.42 21.00 -7.30
N ALA A 233 18.27 20.74 -6.68
CA ALA A 233 16.95 20.61 -7.33
C ALA A 233 16.16 21.93 -7.32
N ALA A 234 16.80 23.08 -7.53
CA ALA A 234 16.09 24.35 -7.57
C ALA A 234 15.09 24.42 -8.73
N VAL A 235 13.90 24.99 -8.47
CA VAL A 235 12.84 25.11 -9.47
C VAL A 235 13.34 25.79 -10.75
N GLY A 236 13.00 25.24 -11.90
CA GLY A 236 13.46 25.72 -13.21
C GLY A 236 14.80 25.15 -13.68
N ARG A 237 15.59 24.52 -12.81
CA ARG A 237 16.83 23.85 -13.24
C ARG A 237 16.57 22.55 -13.97
N THR A 238 17.38 22.29 -14.97
CA THR A 238 17.50 20.96 -15.58
C THR A 238 18.41 20.13 -14.68
N VAL A 239 17.92 18.97 -14.26
CA VAL A 239 18.63 18.06 -13.34
C VAL A 239 18.62 16.63 -13.86
N THR A 240 19.58 15.87 -13.36
CA THR A 240 19.58 14.40 -13.46
C THR A 240 19.35 13.84 -12.07
N ILE A 241 18.28 13.09 -11.88
CA ILE A 241 17.95 12.46 -10.60
C ILE A 241 18.16 10.96 -10.75
N THR A 242 18.96 10.39 -9.85
CA THR A 242 19.06 8.95 -9.69
C THR A 242 18.14 8.52 -8.56
N THR A 243 17.32 7.54 -8.79
CA THR A 243 16.44 6.92 -7.79
C THR A 243 16.50 5.42 -7.93
N THR A 244 16.18 4.72 -6.85
CA THR A 244 15.99 3.28 -6.88
C THR A 244 14.50 3.01 -7.00
N ALA A 245 14.14 2.20 -7.97
CA ALA A 245 12.78 1.72 -8.15
C ALA A 245 12.77 0.21 -8.10
N THR A 246 11.67 -0.34 -7.71
CA THR A 246 11.39 -1.74 -7.93
C THR A 246 11.36 -2.01 -9.43
N GLN A 247 11.93 -3.12 -9.86
CA GLN A 247 11.96 -3.49 -11.29
C GLN A 247 10.57 -3.37 -11.90
N MET A 248 10.49 -2.64 -12.98
CA MET A 248 9.24 -2.19 -13.55
C MET A 248 8.94 -2.99 -14.80
N THR A 249 7.78 -3.61 -14.86
CA THR A 249 7.23 -4.16 -16.10
C THR A 249 6.79 -3.05 -17.03
N THR A 250 6.65 -3.35 -18.33
CA THR A 250 6.24 -2.43 -19.41
C THR A 250 4.92 -1.67 -19.19
N ALA A 251 4.19 -1.97 -18.12
CA ALA A 251 2.96 -1.28 -17.70
C ALA A 251 3.19 0.05 -16.95
N LEU A 252 4.38 0.61 -17.00
CA LEU A 252 4.83 1.80 -16.28
C LEU A 252 4.21 3.12 -16.69
N GLN A 253 3.38 3.13 -17.68
CA GLN A 253 2.77 4.38 -18.15
C GLN A 253 1.88 5.05 -17.11
N ASP A 254 1.44 4.30 -16.07
CA ASP A 254 0.47 4.74 -15.10
C ASP A 254 0.91 4.67 -13.62
N ILE A 255 2.17 4.37 -13.31
CA ILE A 255 2.62 4.28 -11.92
C ILE A 255 2.93 5.67 -11.36
N VAL A 256 2.28 6.02 -10.25
CA VAL A 256 2.58 7.24 -9.50
C VAL A 256 3.94 7.07 -8.80
N PRO A 257 4.93 7.89 -9.13
CA PRO A 257 6.30 7.77 -8.62
C PRO A 257 6.48 8.19 -7.16
N LEU A 258 5.42 8.33 -6.37
CA LEU A 258 5.51 8.69 -4.95
C LEU A 258 6.25 7.64 -4.09
N ALA A 259 6.43 6.44 -4.61
CA ALA A 259 7.27 5.42 -3.97
C ALA A 259 8.78 5.62 -4.23
N TRP A 260 9.17 6.48 -5.18
CA TRP A 260 10.57 6.68 -5.53
C TRP A 260 11.21 7.74 -4.65
N THR A 261 12.37 7.42 -4.11
CA THR A 261 13.17 8.36 -3.33
C THR A 261 14.39 8.75 -4.16
N ALA A 262 14.57 10.05 -4.37
CA ALA A 262 15.77 10.57 -5.03
C ALA A 262 16.99 10.26 -4.17
N ALA A 263 17.95 9.51 -4.72
CA ALA A 263 19.22 9.22 -4.06
C ALA A 263 20.24 10.33 -4.34
N THR A 264 20.26 10.87 -5.55
CA THR A 264 21.15 11.96 -5.96
C THR A 264 20.42 12.94 -6.87
N VAL A 265 20.88 14.18 -6.90
CA VAL A 265 20.46 15.24 -7.82
C VAL A 265 21.73 15.93 -8.32
N SER A 266 21.94 15.98 -9.62
CA SER A 266 23.07 16.64 -10.27
C SER A 266 22.63 17.53 -11.44
#